data_c9d8fa6d8c7382b2e07cedd943c518ad
#
_entry.id   c9d8fa6d8c7382b2e07cedd943c518ad
#
_cell.length_a   1.000
_cell.length_b   1.000
_cell.length_c   1.000
_cell.angle_alpha   90.00
_cell.angle_beta   90.00
_cell.angle_gamma   90.00
#
_symmetry.space_group_name_H-M   'P 1'
#
loop_
_entity.id
_entity.type
_entity.pdbx_description
1 polymer ?
#
loop_
_entity_poly.entity_id
_entity_poly.type
_entity_poly.pdbx_seq_one_letter_code
_entity_poly.pdbx_strand_id
1 'polypeptide(L)'
;REGEILGLQPGDLDFDAADGRGTISVNKALQRADKVALSKIDPTQIYHTFPDRREGSKSSLILKRTKTKKSNRILYMTKPLKEELLAWLEKMKQDEQSAPEKYSNCGQLFRLPDGLPIAPDVLTKWYRMWRAEHPEFEKIVFHGLRHSSATYQLLQSGGDFKSVQGNTGHATATVLMDTYAHTQDKPRLELTEKIEADFYTQDVAGAKPQEPPENKTPVATKITGKMILEAIRQMDAEERRELTRVLFA
;
A
#
# COMPACT_ATOMS: atom_id res chain seq x y z
N ARG A 1 0.08 2.36 -7.56
CA ARG A 1 -0.64 2.58 -8.84
C ARG A 1 0.28 3.34 -9.79
N GLU A 2 0.21 3.06 -11.11
CA GLU A 2 1.09 3.72 -12.09
C GLU A 2 1.02 5.25 -12.01
N GLY A 3 -0.17 5.82 -11.92
CA GLY A 3 -0.32 7.27 -11.81
C GLY A 3 0.25 7.85 -10.51
N GLU A 4 0.21 7.13 -9.40
CA GLU A 4 0.84 7.54 -8.14
C GLU A 4 2.37 7.52 -8.26
N ILE A 5 2.94 6.48 -8.88
CA ILE A 5 4.39 6.39 -9.14
C ILE A 5 4.86 7.54 -10.03
N LEU A 6 4.17 7.74 -11.17
CA LEU A 6 4.52 8.81 -12.12
C LEU A 6 4.22 10.22 -11.58
N GLY A 7 3.36 10.33 -10.57
CA GLY A 7 3.05 11.58 -9.88
C GLY A 7 4.07 11.98 -8.81
N LEU A 8 5.01 11.10 -8.45
CA LEU A 8 6.04 11.41 -7.46
C LEU A 8 6.97 12.53 -7.95
N GLN A 9 7.40 13.35 -7.02
CA GLN A 9 8.38 14.42 -7.20
C GLN A 9 9.56 14.19 -6.23
N PRO A 10 10.76 14.72 -6.50
CA PRO A 10 11.90 14.57 -5.57
C PRO A 10 11.57 14.99 -4.14
N GLY A 11 10.76 16.04 -3.95
CA GLY A 11 10.32 16.50 -2.62
C GLY A 11 9.33 15.58 -1.90
N ASP A 12 8.85 14.50 -2.53
CA ASP A 12 8.06 13.47 -1.86
C ASP A 12 8.93 12.39 -1.18
N LEU A 13 10.25 12.46 -1.36
CA LEU A 13 11.23 11.54 -0.78
C LEU A 13 11.92 12.23 0.40
N ASP A 14 11.94 11.55 1.53
CA ASP A 14 12.73 11.94 2.70
C ASP A 14 13.64 10.75 3.06
N PHE A 15 14.93 10.89 2.77
CA PHE A 15 15.90 9.81 2.97
C PHE A 15 16.40 9.69 4.41
N ASP A 16 16.17 10.69 5.25
CA ASP A 16 16.63 10.73 6.65
C ASP A 16 15.54 10.32 7.63
N ALA A 17 14.28 10.34 7.20
CA ALA A 17 13.15 9.91 8.02
C ALA A 17 13.25 8.44 8.46
N ALA A 18 12.57 8.09 9.54
CA ALA A 18 12.47 6.74 10.08
C ALA A 18 13.85 6.09 10.34
N ASP A 19 14.68 6.79 11.12
CA ASP A 19 16.03 6.35 11.50
C ASP A 19 16.92 6.01 10.30
N GLY A 20 16.83 6.85 9.26
CA GLY A 20 17.62 6.72 8.03
C GLY A 20 17.10 5.65 7.05
N ARG A 21 15.98 5.00 7.30
CA ARG A 21 15.34 4.12 6.31
C ARG A 21 14.86 4.88 5.09
N GLY A 22 14.29 6.06 5.32
CA GLY A 22 13.67 6.90 4.33
C GLY A 22 12.17 6.61 4.13
N THR A 23 11.45 7.65 3.66
CA THR A 23 10.02 7.57 3.39
C THR A 23 9.65 8.15 2.03
N ILE A 24 8.50 7.72 1.52
CA ILE A 24 7.88 8.21 0.28
C ILE A 24 6.48 8.70 0.63
N SER A 25 6.19 9.97 0.35
CA SER A 25 4.86 10.55 0.52
C SER A 25 4.03 10.39 -0.76
N VAL A 26 2.99 9.56 -0.71
CA VAL A 26 2.07 9.36 -1.83
C VAL A 26 0.82 10.18 -1.60
N ASN A 27 0.67 11.31 -2.29
CA ASN A 27 -0.44 12.26 -2.12
C ASN A 27 -0.99 12.82 -3.44
N LYS A 28 -0.38 12.46 -4.56
CA LYS A 28 -0.76 12.94 -5.89
C LYS A 28 -0.64 11.81 -6.93
N ALA A 29 -1.21 12.05 -8.10
CA ALA A 29 -1.15 11.11 -9.22
C ALA A 29 -1.08 11.84 -10.55
N LEU A 30 -0.26 11.34 -11.47
CA LEU A 30 -0.22 11.75 -12.85
C LEU A 30 -1.27 10.97 -13.63
N GLN A 31 -2.07 11.65 -14.41
CA GLN A 31 -3.17 11.06 -15.19
C GLN A 31 -3.34 11.77 -16.51
N ARG A 32 -3.64 11.00 -17.56
CA ARG A 32 -4.15 11.57 -18.81
C ARG A 32 -5.66 11.79 -18.70
N ALA A 33 -6.14 12.97 -19.02
CA ALA A 33 -7.56 13.31 -18.95
C ALA A 33 -8.02 13.99 -20.23
N ASP A 34 -9.23 13.67 -20.67
CA ASP A 34 -9.87 14.35 -21.78
C ASP A 34 -10.14 15.83 -21.43
N LYS A 35 -9.92 16.75 -22.39
CA LYS A 35 -10.05 18.20 -22.17
C LYS A 35 -11.48 18.62 -21.80
N VAL A 36 -12.50 17.93 -22.33
CA VAL A 36 -13.89 18.16 -21.97
C VAL A 36 -14.15 17.69 -20.52
N ALA A 37 -13.55 16.59 -20.13
CA ALA A 37 -13.64 16.12 -18.73
C ALA A 37 -12.91 17.05 -17.76
N LEU A 38 -11.77 17.63 -18.18
CA LEU A 38 -11.00 18.59 -17.37
C LEU A 38 -11.80 19.85 -17.03
N SER A 39 -12.63 20.36 -17.95
CA SER A 39 -13.47 21.53 -17.68
C SER A 39 -14.52 21.30 -16.59
N LYS A 40 -14.80 20.05 -16.23
CA LYS A 40 -15.76 19.64 -15.19
C LYS A 40 -15.09 19.28 -13.85
N ILE A 41 -13.76 19.20 -13.80
CA ILE A 41 -13.02 18.91 -12.58
C ILE A 41 -12.82 20.20 -11.81
N ASP A 42 -13.01 20.15 -10.50
CA ASP A 42 -12.67 21.26 -9.60
C ASP A 42 -11.17 21.62 -9.77
N PRO A 43 -10.86 22.86 -10.18
CA PRO A 43 -9.48 23.30 -10.41
C PRO A 43 -8.57 23.11 -9.18
N THR A 44 -9.12 23.15 -7.97
CA THR A 44 -8.35 22.95 -6.72
C THR A 44 -7.80 21.53 -6.56
N GLN A 45 -8.30 20.58 -7.34
CA GLN A 45 -7.80 19.18 -7.36
C GLN A 45 -6.63 18.99 -8.32
N ILE A 46 -6.37 19.97 -9.22
CA ILE A 46 -5.30 19.90 -10.22
C ILE A 46 -4.12 20.75 -9.74
N TYR A 47 -2.98 20.13 -9.55
CA TYR A 47 -1.74 20.82 -9.19
C TYR A 47 -1.05 21.44 -10.42
N HIS A 48 -1.06 20.69 -11.54
CA HIS A 48 -0.41 21.12 -12.76
C HIS A 48 -1.01 20.43 -13.98
N THR A 49 -1.09 21.17 -15.10
CA THR A 49 -1.43 20.65 -16.43
C THR A 49 -0.20 20.77 -17.30
N PHE A 50 0.28 19.65 -17.82
CA PHE A 50 1.47 19.63 -18.67
C PHE A 50 1.13 20.05 -20.10
N PRO A 51 2.06 20.70 -20.80
CA PRO A 51 1.89 21.04 -22.22
C PRO A 51 1.61 19.79 -23.06
N ASP A 52 0.74 19.95 -24.05
CA ASP A 52 0.46 18.86 -24.98
C ASP A 52 1.65 18.65 -25.92
N ARG A 53 2.06 17.38 -26.10
CA ARG A 53 3.15 17.02 -27.02
C ARG A 53 2.77 17.14 -28.49
N ARG A 54 1.47 17.15 -28.78
CA ARG A 54 0.93 17.26 -30.15
C ARG A 54 -0.13 18.32 -30.17
N GLU A 55 -0.03 19.22 -31.15
CA GLU A 55 -1.06 20.19 -31.44
C GLU A 55 -2.38 19.47 -31.74
N GLY A 56 -3.51 20.03 -31.28
CA GLY A 56 -4.83 19.42 -31.47
C GLY A 56 -5.12 18.19 -30.59
N SER A 57 -4.29 17.89 -29.60
CA SER A 57 -4.56 16.79 -28.66
C SER A 57 -5.91 16.98 -27.94
N LYS A 58 -6.74 15.93 -27.93
CA LYS A 58 -8.03 15.90 -27.21
C LYS A 58 -7.88 15.66 -25.71
N SER A 59 -6.68 15.30 -25.26
CA SER A 59 -6.41 14.99 -23.84
C SER A 59 -5.09 15.62 -23.40
N SER A 60 -5.02 16.03 -22.15
CA SER A 60 -3.82 16.57 -21.53
C SER A 60 -3.35 15.68 -20.36
N LEU A 61 -2.06 15.74 -20.06
CA LEU A 61 -1.49 15.10 -18.90
C LEU A 61 -1.60 16.05 -17.72
N ILE A 62 -2.14 15.58 -16.60
CA ILE A 62 -2.35 16.39 -15.41
C ILE A 62 -1.75 15.72 -14.18
N LEU A 63 -1.18 16.52 -13.30
CA LEU A 63 -0.84 16.13 -11.93
C LEU A 63 -1.98 16.58 -11.02
N LYS A 64 -2.59 15.65 -10.32
CA LYS A 64 -3.74 15.95 -9.47
C LYS A 64 -3.63 15.27 -8.09
N ARG A 65 -4.47 15.72 -7.17
CA ARG A 65 -4.67 15.04 -5.88
C ARG A 65 -5.12 13.61 -6.08
N THR A 66 -4.76 12.73 -5.16
CA THR A 66 -5.34 11.38 -5.09
C THR A 66 -6.85 11.46 -4.90
N LYS A 67 -7.57 10.46 -5.41
CA LYS A 67 -9.05 10.45 -5.45
C LYS A 67 -9.71 10.61 -4.07
N THR A 68 -9.06 10.13 -3.00
CA THR A 68 -9.57 10.17 -1.62
C THR A 68 -8.47 10.54 -0.64
N LYS A 69 -8.84 11.18 0.49
CA LYS A 69 -7.90 11.44 1.59
C LYS A 69 -7.22 10.14 2.11
N LYS A 70 -7.93 9.02 2.08
CA LYS A 70 -7.40 7.69 2.46
C LYS A 70 -6.33 7.16 1.51
N SER A 71 -6.22 7.71 0.30
CA SER A 71 -5.15 7.35 -0.64
C SER A 71 -3.82 8.02 -0.29
N ASN A 72 -3.84 9.09 0.50
CA ASN A 72 -2.62 9.74 0.99
C ASN A 72 -2.00 8.83 2.05
N ARG A 73 -0.74 8.50 1.86
CA ARG A 73 -0.01 7.61 2.75
C ARG A 73 1.49 7.86 2.67
N ILE A 74 2.17 7.46 3.72
CA ILE A 74 3.62 7.40 3.79
C ILE A 74 4.03 5.93 3.65
N LEU A 75 5.00 5.67 2.80
CA LEU A 75 5.62 4.36 2.62
C LEU A 75 7.04 4.41 3.15
N TYR A 76 7.46 3.37 3.86
CA TYR A 76 8.85 3.21 4.28
C TYR A 76 9.65 2.55 3.16
N MET A 77 10.86 3.06 2.92
CA MET A 77 11.75 2.49 1.90
C MET A 77 12.41 1.22 2.42
N THR A 78 12.55 0.23 1.56
CA THR A 78 13.52 -0.84 1.78
C THR A 78 14.91 -0.30 1.43
N LYS A 79 15.96 -0.88 2.02
CA LYS A 79 17.34 -0.44 1.73
C LYS A 79 17.69 -0.46 0.23
N PRO A 80 17.39 -1.55 -0.52
CA PRO A 80 17.62 -1.57 -1.96
C PRO A 80 16.84 -0.48 -2.71
N LEU A 81 15.57 -0.22 -2.34
CA LEU A 81 14.78 0.83 -2.99
C LEU A 81 15.39 2.23 -2.74
N LYS A 82 15.89 2.48 -1.53
CA LYS A 82 16.56 3.74 -1.21
C LYS A 82 17.81 3.94 -2.08
N GLU A 83 18.64 2.92 -2.21
CA GLU A 83 19.86 2.92 -3.04
C GLU A 83 19.54 3.20 -4.51
N GLU A 84 18.53 2.52 -5.06
CA GLU A 84 18.06 2.73 -6.44
C GLU A 84 17.50 4.14 -6.67
N LEU A 85 16.75 4.69 -5.72
CA LEU A 85 16.21 6.04 -5.82
C LEU A 85 17.32 7.11 -5.76
N LEU A 86 18.34 6.90 -4.94
CA LEU A 86 19.51 7.80 -4.90
C LEU A 86 20.28 7.76 -6.22
N ALA A 87 20.53 6.57 -6.77
CA ALA A 87 21.18 6.39 -8.06
C ALA A 87 20.35 7.03 -9.21
N TRP A 88 19.03 6.89 -9.15
CA TRP A 88 18.13 7.52 -10.10
C TRP A 88 18.18 9.05 -10.04
N LEU A 89 18.19 9.65 -8.85
CA LEU A 89 18.31 11.09 -8.68
C LEU A 89 19.64 11.63 -9.26
N GLU A 90 20.72 10.89 -9.08
CA GLU A 90 22.01 11.25 -9.67
C GLU A 90 21.99 11.17 -11.20
N LYS A 91 21.39 10.10 -11.75
CA LYS A 91 21.16 9.98 -13.20
C LYS A 91 20.35 11.16 -13.76
N MET A 92 19.30 11.57 -13.08
CA MET A 92 18.48 12.71 -13.48
C MET A 92 19.29 14.00 -13.57
N LYS A 93 20.22 14.24 -12.63
CA LYS A 93 21.14 15.41 -12.68
C LYS A 93 22.07 15.33 -13.88
N GLN A 94 22.61 14.15 -14.18
CA GLN A 94 23.47 13.93 -15.34
C GLN A 94 22.71 14.16 -16.66
N ASP A 95 21.47 13.68 -16.78
CA ASP A 95 20.62 13.90 -17.97
C ASP A 95 20.38 15.42 -18.18
N GLU A 96 20.08 16.15 -17.11
CA GLU A 96 19.89 17.62 -17.15
C GLU A 96 21.17 18.38 -17.55
N GLN A 97 22.31 17.97 -17.03
CA GLN A 97 23.61 18.57 -17.35
C GLN A 97 24.07 18.26 -18.77
N SER A 98 23.70 17.12 -19.32
CA SER A 98 24.15 16.65 -20.64
C SER A 98 23.53 17.42 -21.80
N ALA A 99 22.33 17.99 -21.63
CA ALA A 99 21.63 18.72 -22.70
C ALA A 99 20.75 19.85 -22.14
N PRO A 100 21.32 20.84 -21.43
CA PRO A 100 20.56 21.84 -20.67
C PRO A 100 19.61 22.68 -21.54
N GLU A 101 19.98 22.99 -22.77
CA GLU A 101 19.13 23.77 -23.70
C GLU A 101 17.89 23.02 -24.19
N LYS A 102 17.91 21.70 -24.17
CA LYS A 102 16.81 20.81 -24.63
C LYS A 102 16.04 20.19 -23.49
N TYR A 103 16.49 20.40 -22.26
CA TYR A 103 15.93 19.78 -21.09
C TYR A 103 14.79 20.61 -20.52
N SER A 104 13.61 20.00 -20.37
CA SER A 104 12.43 20.61 -19.79
C SER A 104 12.08 19.98 -18.47
N ASN A 105 12.58 20.53 -17.36
CA ASN A 105 12.31 19.98 -16.02
C ASN A 105 10.82 20.06 -15.67
N CYS A 106 10.12 18.94 -15.80
CA CYS A 106 8.70 18.84 -15.48
C CYS A 106 8.41 18.69 -13.96
N GLY A 107 9.45 18.58 -13.13
CA GLY A 107 9.31 18.41 -11.68
C GLY A 107 9.02 16.99 -11.21
N GLN A 108 8.71 16.03 -12.10
CA GLN A 108 8.43 14.64 -11.71
C GLN A 108 9.73 13.88 -11.37
N LEU A 109 9.63 12.93 -10.44
CA LEU A 109 10.72 12.03 -10.10
C LEU A 109 11.07 11.11 -11.28
N PHE A 110 10.04 10.52 -11.92
CA PHE A 110 10.22 9.67 -13.10
C PHE A 110 9.88 10.46 -14.36
N ARG A 111 10.89 10.76 -15.14
CA ARG A 111 10.81 11.59 -16.34
C ARG A 111 11.68 11.04 -17.47
N LEU A 112 11.43 11.46 -18.66
CA LEU A 112 12.21 11.14 -19.84
C LEU A 112 13.58 11.83 -19.81
N PRO A 113 14.55 11.37 -20.62
CA PRO A 113 15.87 12.03 -20.70
C PRO A 113 15.81 13.50 -21.11
N ASP A 114 14.77 13.92 -21.82
CA ASP A 114 14.49 15.33 -22.17
C ASP A 114 13.81 16.12 -21.04
N GLY A 115 13.61 15.50 -19.87
CA GLY A 115 13.01 16.10 -18.69
C GLY A 115 11.48 16.14 -18.70
N LEU A 116 10.82 15.69 -19.77
CA LEU A 116 9.36 15.67 -19.88
C LEU A 116 8.73 14.51 -19.09
N PRO A 117 7.46 14.64 -18.64
CA PRO A 117 6.81 13.61 -17.85
C PRO A 117 6.55 12.34 -18.68
N ILE A 118 6.71 11.17 -18.04
CA ILE A 118 6.33 9.88 -18.60
C ILE A 118 4.81 9.74 -18.46
N ALA A 119 4.09 9.58 -19.59
CA ALA A 119 2.67 9.30 -19.55
C ALA A 119 2.38 7.84 -19.14
N PRO A 120 1.25 7.55 -18.45
CA PRO A 120 0.94 6.19 -17.97
C PRO A 120 0.91 5.13 -19.08
N ASP A 121 0.39 5.46 -20.25
CA ASP A 121 0.39 4.59 -21.42
C ASP A 121 1.80 4.22 -21.91
N VAL A 122 2.77 5.14 -21.77
CA VAL A 122 4.18 4.89 -22.10
C VAL A 122 4.80 3.90 -21.11
N LEU A 123 4.57 4.09 -19.81
CA LEU A 123 5.06 3.16 -18.78
C LEU A 123 4.49 1.75 -18.99
N THR A 124 3.19 1.64 -19.22
CA THR A 124 2.53 0.36 -19.48
C THR A 124 3.10 -0.31 -20.74
N LYS A 125 3.37 0.47 -21.81
CA LYS A 125 4.03 -0.04 -23.02
C LYS A 125 5.43 -0.55 -22.74
N TRP A 126 6.27 0.22 -22.03
CA TRP A 126 7.63 -0.18 -21.68
C TRP A 126 7.65 -1.43 -20.82
N TYR A 127 6.79 -1.54 -19.82
CA TYR A 127 6.67 -2.74 -19.01
C TYR A 127 6.30 -3.97 -19.84
N ARG A 128 5.37 -3.82 -20.80
CA ARG A 128 4.98 -4.90 -21.70
C ARG A 128 6.13 -5.34 -22.63
N MET A 129 6.91 -4.38 -23.15
CA MET A 129 8.10 -4.67 -23.97
C MET A 129 9.16 -5.39 -23.14
N TRP A 130 9.53 -4.84 -22.00
CA TRP A 130 10.48 -5.47 -21.08
C TRP A 130 10.07 -6.90 -20.73
N ARG A 131 8.82 -7.11 -20.41
CA ARG A 131 8.32 -8.45 -20.09
C ARG A 131 8.35 -9.43 -21.27
N ALA A 132 8.22 -8.94 -22.48
CA ALA A 132 8.38 -9.78 -23.69
C ALA A 132 9.82 -10.24 -23.90
N GLU A 133 10.79 -9.43 -23.47
CA GLU A 133 12.23 -9.74 -23.49
C GLU A 133 12.67 -10.62 -22.31
N HIS A 134 11.83 -10.72 -21.26
CA HIS A 134 12.09 -11.48 -20.05
C HIS A 134 11.03 -12.57 -19.81
N PRO A 135 11.05 -13.67 -20.60
CA PRO A 135 10.07 -14.74 -20.52
C PRO A 135 10.16 -15.56 -19.21
N GLU A 136 11.25 -15.44 -18.46
CA GLU A 136 11.47 -16.05 -17.14
C GLU A 136 10.51 -15.52 -16.06
N PHE A 137 9.93 -14.33 -16.26
CA PHE A 137 8.94 -13.76 -15.35
C PHE A 137 7.51 -14.12 -15.79
N GLU A 138 6.63 -14.33 -14.81
CA GLU A 138 5.22 -14.59 -15.05
C GLU A 138 4.52 -13.48 -15.86
N LYS A 139 3.57 -13.87 -16.69
CA LYS A 139 2.81 -12.95 -17.55
C LYS A 139 1.76 -12.16 -16.75
N ILE A 140 2.20 -11.28 -15.87
CA ILE A 140 1.33 -10.36 -15.14
C ILE A 140 1.30 -8.98 -15.80
N VAL A 141 0.18 -8.27 -15.70
CA VAL A 141 0.07 -6.88 -16.13
C VAL A 141 0.65 -5.96 -15.06
N PHE A 142 0.99 -4.71 -15.41
CA PHE A 142 1.59 -3.76 -14.46
C PHE A 142 0.78 -3.62 -13.16
N HIS A 143 -0.55 -3.56 -13.26
CA HIS A 143 -1.41 -3.49 -12.07
C HIS A 143 -1.38 -4.78 -11.24
N GLY A 144 -1.09 -5.92 -11.86
CA GLY A 144 -0.92 -7.21 -11.18
C GLY A 144 0.23 -7.21 -10.16
N LEU A 145 1.29 -6.42 -10.40
CA LEU A 145 2.38 -6.24 -9.43
C LEU A 145 1.87 -5.74 -8.07
N ARG A 146 0.84 -4.89 -8.09
CA ARG A 146 0.20 -4.40 -6.86
C ARG A 146 -0.54 -5.53 -6.13
N HIS A 147 -1.24 -6.40 -6.85
CA HIS A 147 -1.92 -7.55 -6.26
C HIS A 147 -0.91 -8.54 -5.67
N SER A 148 0.13 -8.88 -6.42
CA SER A 148 1.22 -9.74 -5.93
C SER A 148 1.89 -9.17 -4.67
N SER A 149 2.17 -7.87 -4.66
CA SER A 149 2.73 -7.18 -3.49
C SER A 149 1.78 -7.22 -2.29
N ALA A 150 0.48 -7.01 -2.49
CA ALA A 150 -0.51 -7.07 -1.40
C ALA A 150 -0.62 -8.49 -0.81
N THR A 151 -0.68 -9.51 -1.66
CA THR A 151 -0.69 -10.92 -1.24
C THR A 151 0.57 -11.28 -0.46
N TYR A 152 1.75 -10.89 -0.98
CA TYR A 152 3.02 -11.14 -0.30
C TYR A 152 3.07 -10.47 1.09
N GLN A 153 2.66 -9.20 1.19
CA GLN A 153 2.62 -8.47 2.46
C GLN A 153 1.64 -9.11 3.46
N LEU A 154 0.48 -9.59 3.00
CA LEU A 154 -0.48 -10.30 3.85
C LEU A 154 0.10 -11.61 4.40
N LEU A 155 0.78 -12.37 3.56
CA LEU A 155 1.47 -13.61 4.00
C LEU A 155 2.56 -13.30 5.03
N GLN A 156 3.40 -12.29 4.78
CA GLN A 156 4.50 -11.93 5.68
C GLN A 156 4.01 -11.33 7.01
N SER A 157 2.88 -10.64 7.01
CA SER A 157 2.30 -10.03 8.21
C SER A 157 1.39 -10.97 9.02
N GLY A 158 1.25 -12.23 8.61
CA GLY A 158 0.29 -13.15 9.25
C GLY A 158 -1.16 -12.70 9.11
N GLY A 159 -1.49 -11.97 8.02
CA GLY A 159 -2.85 -11.50 7.75
C GLY A 159 -3.20 -10.14 8.35
N ASP A 160 -2.23 -9.29 8.68
CA ASP A 160 -2.51 -7.90 9.10
C ASP A 160 -3.03 -7.06 7.94
N PHE A 161 -4.33 -7.17 7.68
CA PHE A 161 -5.02 -6.42 6.63
C PHE A 161 -4.91 -4.91 6.78
N LYS A 162 -4.83 -4.40 8.01
CA LYS A 162 -4.81 -2.96 8.28
C LYS A 162 -3.47 -2.34 7.88
N SER A 163 -2.37 -2.94 8.25
CA SER A 163 -1.03 -2.50 7.84
C SER A 163 -0.84 -2.62 6.33
N VAL A 164 -1.27 -3.73 5.72
CA VAL A 164 -1.19 -3.93 4.27
C VAL A 164 -2.09 -2.95 3.51
N GLN A 165 -3.28 -2.64 4.03
CA GLN A 165 -4.14 -1.60 3.47
C GLN A 165 -3.47 -0.23 3.51
N GLY A 166 -2.81 0.12 4.61
CA GLY A 166 -2.02 1.34 4.76
C GLY A 166 -0.93 1.44 3.70
N ASN A 167 -0.12 0.40 3.54
CA ASN A 167 0.97 0.36 2.56
C ASN A 167 0.46 0.40 1.12
N THR A 168 -0.53 -0.41 0.80
CA THR A 168 -1.01 -0.55 -0.58
C THR A 168 -2.00 0.55 -0.98
N GLY A 169 -2.66 1.21 -0.02
CA GLY A 169 -3.67 2.24 -0.28
C GLY A 169 -4.96 1.67 -0.90
N HIS A 170 -5.38 0.46 -0.52
CA HIS A 170 -6.69 -0.07 -0.90
C HIS A 170 -7.80 0.68 -0.16
N ALA A 171 -8.88 1.02 -0.86
CA ALA A 171 -9.98 1.81 -0.28
C ALA A 171 -10.71 1.04 0.83
N THR A 172 -10.84 -0.29 0.68
CA THR A 172 -11.52 -1.18 1.62
C THR A 172 -10.69 -2.42 1.90
N ALA A 173 -10.86 -3.02 3.08
CA ALA A 173 -10.27 -4.30 3.42
C ALA A 173 -10.85 -5.45 2.58
N THR A 174 -12.09 -5.34 2.12
CA THR A 174 -12.77 -6.33 1.28
C THR A 174 -11.95 -6.68 0.03
N VAL A 175 -11.43 -5.67 -0.68
CA VAL A 175 -10.59 -5.90 -1.87
C VAL A 175 -9.32 -6.68 -1.55
N LEU A 176 -8.76 -6.48 -0.36
CA LEU A 176 -7.61 -7.27 0.11
C LEU A 176 -8.03 -8.70 0.50
N MET A 177 -9.17 -8.85 1.16
CA MET A 177 -9.72 -10.15 1.54
C MET A 177 -10.01 -11.01 0.32
N ASP A 178 -10.64 -10.45 -0.71
CA ASP A 178 -10.90 -11.15 -1.97
C ASP A 178 -9.61 -11.64 -2.63
N THR A 179 -8.58 -10.78 -2.63
CA THR A 179 -7.25 -11.13 -3.18
C THR A 179 -6.58 -12.25 -2.37
N TYR A 180 -6.77 -12.27 -1.04
CA TYR A 180 -6.18 -13.26 -0.14
C TYR A 180 -6.96 -14.56 -0.08
N ALA A 181 -8.28 -14.55 -0.32
CA ALA A 181 -9.14 -15.73 -0.24
C ALA A 181 -8.69 -16.89 -1.16
N HIS A 182 -8.00 -16.56 -2.26
CA HIS A 182 -7.48 -17.56 -3.22
C HIS A 182 -6.15 -18.23 -2.80
N THR A 183 -5.52 -17.82 -1.69
CA THR A 183 -4.19 -18.31 -1.28
C THR A 183 -4.20 -19.10 0.04
N GLN A 184 -5.37 -19.60 0.49
CA GLN A 184 -5.58 -19.98 1.89
C GLN A 184 -5.25 -21.44 2.29
N ASP A 185 -4.85 -22.32 1.41
CA ASP A 185 -4.68 -23.73 1.81
C ASP A 185 -3.50 -23.91 2.79
N LYS A 186 -2.35 -23.34 2.50
CA LYS A 186 -1.17 -23.45 3.37
C LYS A 186 -1.36 -22.75 4.73
N PRO A 187 -1.81 -21.49 4.81
CA PRO A 187 -2.12 -20.84 6.09
C PRO A 187 -3.19 -21.56 6.93
N ARG A 188 -4.17 -22.22 6.30
CA ARG A 188 -5.17 -23.02 7.01
C ARG A 188 -4.58 -24.26 7.63
N LEU A 189 -3.67 -24.95 6.94
CA LEU A 189 -2.95 -26.08 7.47
C LEU A 189 -2.08 -25.65 8.66
N GLU A 190 -1.26 -24.60 8.50
CA GLU A 190 -0.43 -24.04 9.57
C GLU A 190 -1.24 -23.61 10.81
N LEU A 191 -2.45 -23.07 10.59
CA LEU A 191 -3.36 -22.73 11.68
C LEU A 191 -3.85 -23.98 12.41
N THR A 192 -4.18 -25.05 11.67
CA THR A 192 -4.59 -26.32 12.26
C THR A 192 -3.47 -26.93 13.10
N GLU A 193 -2.24 -26.95 12.58
CA GLU A 193 -1.06 -27.42 13.31
C GLU A 193 -0.80 -26.62 14.60
N LYS A 194 -0.96 -25.30 14.55
CA LYS A 194 -0.86 -24.43 15.74
C LYS A 194 -1.94 -24.73 16.77
N ILE A 195 -3.18 -24.95 16.32
CA ILE A 195 -4.30 -25.33 17.21
C ILE A 195 -4.00 -26.69 17.87
N GLU A 196 -3.51 -27.66 17.10
CA GLU A 196 -3.10 -28.95 17.64
C GLU A 196 -2.00 -28.81 18.68
N ALA A 197 -0.96 -28.04 18.38
CA ALA A 197 0.14 -27.79 19.31
C ALA A 197 -0.32 -27.06 20.58
N ASP A 198 -1.19 -26.07 20.49
CA ASP A 198 -1.63 -25.26 21.62
C ASP A 198 -2.68 -25.95 22.50
N PHE A 199 -3.57 -26.76 21.89
CA PHE A 199 -4.70 -27.34 22.61
C PHE A 199 -4.56 -28.84 22.95
N TYR A 200 -3.88 -29.61 22.10
CA TYR A 200 -3.87 -31.07 22.23
C TYR A 200 -2.53 -31.63 22.76
N THR A 201 -1.43 -30.87 22.66
CA THR A 201 -0.12 -31.32 23.23
C THR A 201 0.01 -31.06 24.72
N GLN A 202 -0.88 -30.26 25.34
CA GLN A 202 -0.85 -30.05 26.81
C GLN A 202 -1.48 -31.15 27.64
N ASP A 203 -2.19 -32.10 27.02
CA ASP A 203 -2.90 -33.15 27.75
C ASP A 203 -2.12 -34.46 27.99
N VAL A 204 -0.84 -34.57 27.57
CA VAL A 204 -0.07 -35.83 27.65
C VAL A 204 1.06 -35.82 28.70
N ALA A 205 1.29 -34.73 29.40
CA ALA A 205 2.23 -34.72 30.50
C ALA A 205 1.61 -34.06 31.74
N GLY A 206 1.24 -34.88 32.71
CA GLY A 206 0.81 -34.45 34.04
C GLY A 206 1.85 -33.53 34.71
N ALA A 207 1.77 -32.24 34.44
CA ALA A 207 2.57 -31.19 35.05
C ALA A 207 1.68 -30.23 35.82
N LYS A 208 1.98 -30.12 37.13
CA LYS A 208 1.39 -29.14 38.05
C LYS A 208 1.45 -27.73 37.48
N PRO A 209 0.51 -26.85 37.82
CA PRO A 209 0.53 -25.46 37.35
C PRO A 209 1.80 -24.76 37.86
N GLN A 210 2.67 -24.34 36.96
CA GLN A 210 3.73 -23.40 37.27
C GLN A 210 3.17 -21.98 37.16
N GLU A 211 3.41 -21.19 38.22
CA GLU A 211 3.10 -19.77 38.22
C GLU A 211 3.82 -19.02 37.07
N PRO A 212 3.17 -18.08 36.39
CA PRO A 212 3.78 -17.36 35.27
C PRO A 212 4.86 -16.39 35.78
N PRO A 213 6.00 -16.26 35.07
CA PRO A 213 6.98 -15.24 35.38
C PRO A 213 6.43 -13.84 35.12
N GLU A 214 6.61 -12.96 36.11
CA GLU A 214 6.30 -11.53 35.98
C GLU A 214 7.10 -10.92 34.83
N ASN A 215 6.42 -10.52 33.75
CA ASN A 215 7.00 -9.63 32.78
C ASN A 215 5.97 -8.58 32.33
N LYS A 216 6.30 -7.33 32.64
CA LYS A 216 5.46 -6.14 32.48
C LYS A 216 5.44 -5.68 31.00
N THR A 217 4.49 -6.18 30.22
CA THR A 217 4.02 -5.52 29.00
C THR A 217 2.51 -5.72 28.89
N PRO A 218 1.70 -4.75 28.48
CA PRO A 218 0.26 -4.92 28.45
C PRO A 218 -0.12 -5.90 27.33
N VAL A 219 -0.31 -7.16 27.73
CA VAL A 219 -0.86 -8.19 26.85
C VAL A 219 -2.35 -7.94 26.73
N ALA A 220 -2.86 -7.83 25.52
CA ALA A 220 -4.29 -7.83 25.27
C ALA A 220 -4.92 -9.05 25.95
N THR A 221 -5.71 -8.80 26.98
CA THR A 221 -6.34 -9.83 27.81
C THR A 221 -7.24 -10.67 26.91
N LYS A 222 -6.93 -11.95 26.75
CA LYS A 222 -7.84 -12.89 26.05
C LYS A 222 -9.16 -12.93 26.81
N ILE A 223 -10.21 -12.33 26.24
CA ILE A 223 -11.56 -12.36 26.81
C ILE A 223 -12.09 -13.77 26.63
N THR A 224 -12.21 -14.52 27.69
CA THR A 224 -12.81 -15.86 27.69
C THR A 224 -14.32 -15.77 27.88
N GLY A 225 -15.08 -16.76 27.35
CA GLY A 225 -16.53 -16.81 27.56
C GLY A 225 -16.95 -16.77 29.03
N LYS A 226 -16.10 -17.23 29.96
CA LYS A 226 -16.29 -17.17 31.39
C LYS A 226 -16.23 -15.72 31.92
N MET A 227 -15.30 -14.91 31.42
CA MET A 227 -15.17 -13.47 31.75
C MET A 227 -16.37 -12.67 31.21
N ILE A 228 -16.86 -13.03 30.03
CA ILE A 228 -18.07 -12.38 29.46
C ILE A 228 -19.30 -12.71 30.32
N LEU A 229 -19.48 -13.95 30.74
CA LEU A 229 -20.58 -14.35 31.62
C LEU A 229 -20.49 -13.69 33.01
N GLU A 230 -19.30 -13.52 33.53
CA GLU A 230 -19.07 -12.82 34.82
C GLU A 230 -19.38 -11.33 34.69
N ALA A 231 -18.93 -10.68 33.63
CA ALA A 231 -19.25 -9.29 33.33
C ALA A 231 -20.77 -9.07 33.16
N ILE A 232 -21.47 -9.94 32.45
CA ILE A 232 -22.94 -9.88 32.31
C ILE A 232 -23.68 -10.06 33.64
N ARG A 233 -23.14 -10.88 34.54
CA ARG A 233 -23.71 -11.06 35.88
C ARG A 233 -23.56 -9.82 36.77
N GLN A 234 -22.53 -9.04 36.58
CA GLN A 234 -22.25 -7.81 37.34
C GLN A 234 -22.94 -6.58 36.77
N MET A 235 -23.50 -6.66 35.56
CA MET A 235 -24.28 -5.58 34.94
C MET A 235 -25.60 -5.35 35.67
N ASP A 236 -26.01 -4.10 35.79
CA ASP A 236 -27.31 -3.72 36.27
C ASP A 236 -28.45 -4.02 35.27
N ALA A 237 -29.70 -3.75 35.65
CA ALA A 237 -30.86 -4.07 34.81
C ALA A 237 -30.95 -3.20 33.55
N GLU A 238 -30.38 -2.02 33.53
CA GLU A 238 -30.41 -1.05 32.44
C GLU A 238 -29.30 -1.40 31.41
N GLU A 239 -28.12 -1.69 31.89
CA GLU A 239 -26.99 -2.16 31.07
C GLU A 239 -27.29 -3.49 30.36
N ARG A 240 -27.98 -4.41 31.02
CA ARG A 240 -28.42 -5.68 30.39
C ARG A 240 -29.46 -5.46 29.29
N ARG A 241 -30.36 -4.49 29.46
CA ARG A 241 -31.36 -4.15 28.42
C ARG A 241 -30.67 -3.52 27.20
N GLU A 242 -29.69 -2.67 27.41
CA GLU A 242 -28.94 -2.03 26.33
C GLU A 242 -28.07 -3.04 25.56
N LEU A 243 -27.40 -3.95 26.27
CA LEU A 243 -26.66 -5.04 25.66
C LEU A 243 -27.56 -5.95 24.80
N THR A 244 -28.76 -6.29 25.31
CA THR A 244 -29.75 -7.08 24.59
C THR A 244 -30.23 -6.36 23.33
N ARG A 245 -30.41 -5.05 23.40
CA ARG A 245 -30.82 -4.22 22.26
C ARG A 245 -29.75 -4.16 21.16
N VAL A 246 -28.49 -4.14 21.53
CA VAL A 246 -27.36 -4.11 20.57
C VAL A 246 -27.11 -5.47 19.93
N LEU A 247 -27.36 -6.57 20.66
CA LEU A 247 -27.10 -7.93 20.15
C LEU A 247 -28.24 -8.50 19.29
N PHE A 248 -29.46 -7.97 19.41
CA PHE A 248 -30.65 -8.49 18.75
C PHE A 248 -31.38 -7.43 17.90
N ALA A 249 -30.74 -6.29 17.58
CA ALA A 249 -31.17 -5.30 16.59
C ALA A 249 -30.52 -5.63 15.24
#